data_0873bacd5881eabea543241fa3939360
#
_entry.id   0873bacd5881eabea543241fa3939360
#
_cell.length_a   1.000
_cell.length_b   1.000
_cell.length_c   1.000
_cell.angle_alpha   90.00
_cell.angle_beta   90.00
_cell.angle_gamma   90.00
#
_symmetry.space_group_name_H-M   'P 1'
#
loop_
_entity.id
_entity.type
_entity.pdbx_description
1 polymer ?
#
loop_
_entity_poly.entity_id
_entity_poly.type
_entity_poly.pdbx_seq_one_letter_code
_entity_poly.pdbx_strand_id
1 'polypeptide(L)'
;MVRLTEGDYSKKTEYHSNPVDIARQFEDAGLKRLHVVDLDGAKKGSVVNWEVLEDIVAGTSLEIDFGGGVKQEADVQRIIDSGARWVTIGSMAVRQQDVFASWIEKYGADRFFLGADVRGEKIAVGGWLETTDLDVHEFIMQYSRKGLKYVFCTDISKDGKLEGPSTSLYKMILAGNGNIDLVASGGVTTMEDLYELRDAGCHGAIVGKAIYENRISLADLKKFNS
;
A
#
# COMPACT_ATOMS: atom_id res chain seq x y z
N MET A 1 -16.43 -1.17 -5.16
CA MET A 1 -15.23 -1.16 -4.29
C MET A 1 -15.44 -2.08 -3.11
N VAL A 2 -14.41 -2.76 -2.63
CA VAL A 2 -14.53 -3.77 -1.57
C VAL A 2 -13.42 -3.65 -0.54
N ARG A 3 -13.67 -4.14 0.66
CA ARG A 3 -12.71 -4.28 1.74
C ARG A 3 -12.81 -5.69 2.33
N LEU A 4 -11.66 -6.25 2.66
CA LEU A 4 -11.55 -7.49 3.42
C LEU A 4 -11.24 -7.16 4.90
N THR A 5 -11.57 -8.04 5.81
CA THR A 5 -11.11 -7.98 7.20
C THR A 5 -9.98 -8.99 7.35
N GLU A 6 -8.78 -8.54 7.75
CA GLU A 6 -7.57 -9.38 7.86
C GLU A 6 -7.26 -10.20 6.58
N GLY A 7 -7.59 -9.68 5.39
CA GLY A 7 -7.41 -10.40 4.13
C GLY A 7 -8.39 -11.54 3.86
N ASP A 8 -9.37 -11.77 4.73
CA ASP A 8 -10.34 -12.85 4.60
C ASP A 8 -11.43 -12.51 3.58
N TYR A 9 -11.41 -13.19 2.42
CA TYR A 9 -12.39 -13.01 1.34
C TYR A 9 -13.82 -13.42 1.73
N SER A 10 -14.01 -14.19 2.79
CA SER A 10 -15.34 -14.50 3.33
C SER A 10 -15.94 -13.37 4.16
N LYS A 11 -15.08 -12.44 4.64
CA LYS A 11 -15.46 -11.26 5.43
C LYS A 11 -15.36 -9.98 4.59
N LYS A 12 -15.99 -10.00 3.43
CA LYS A 12 -16.01 -8.92 2.47
C LYS A 12 -17.09 -7.90 2.79
N THR A 13 -16.72 -6.62 2.89
CA THR A 13 -17.66 -5.49 2.90
C THR A 13 -17.64 -4.83 1.52
N GLU A 14 -18.79 -4.70 0.89
CA GLU A 14 -18.94 -4.02 -0.40
C GLU A 14 -19.44 -2.59 -0.19
N TYR A 15 -18.73 -1.64 -0.81
CA TYR A 15 -19.17 -0.26 -0.91
C TYR A 15 -19.66 -0.05 -2.36
N HIS A 16 -20.95 0.17 -2.54
CA HIS A 16 -21.61 0.33 -3.85
C HIS A 16 -21.32 1.69 -4.49
N SER A 17 -20.04 2.00 -4.68
CA SER A 17 -19.59 3.24 -5.27
C SER A 17 -18.71 2.97 -6.47
N ASN A 18 -18.81 3.80 -7.50
CA ASN A 18 -17.89 3.79 -8.61
C ASN A 18 -16.48 4.15 -8.08
N PRO A 19 -15.42 3.38 -8.39
CA PRO A 19 -14.06 3.68 -7.94
C PRO A 19 -13.58 5.08 -8.35
N VAL A 20 -13.93 5.55 -9.54
CA VAL A 20 -13.56 6.87 -10.05
C VAL A 20 -14.22 7.99 -9.23
N ASP A 21 -15.50 7.83 -8.86
CA ASP A 21 -16.20 8.83 -8.06
C ASP A 21 -15.61 8.97 -6.66
N ILE A 22 -15.16 7.85 -6.07
CA ILE A 22 -14.43 7.88 -4.80
C ILE A 22 -13.06 8.55 -4.95
N ALA A 23 -12.33 8.23 -6.02
CA ALA A 23 -11.04 8.85 -6.30
C ALA A 23 -11.18 10.38 -6.45
N ARG A 24 -12.21 10.84 -7.17
CA ARG A 24 -12.53 12.29 -7.29
C ARG A 24 -12.86 12.93 -5.94
N GLN A 25 -13.66 12.27 -5.09
CA GLN A 25 -13.96 12.79 -3.76
C GLN A 25 -12.67 12.95 -2.91
N PHE A 26 -11.71 12.03 -3.04
CA PHE A 26 -10.42 12.13 -2.36
C PHE A 26 -9.58 13.28 -2.93
N GLU A 27 -9.54 13.44 -4.24
CA GLU A 27 -8.88 14.56 -4.90
C GLU A 27 -9.48 15.92 -4.50
N ASP A 28 -10.81 16.06 -4.51
CA ASP A 28 -11.53 17.27 -4.08
C ASP A 28 -11.26 17.60 -2.61
N ALA A 29 -11.03 16.59 -1.79
CA ALA A 29 -10.59 16.74 -0.41
C ALA A 29 -9.11 17.11 -0.27
N GLY A 30 -8.37 17.28 -1.37
CA GLY A 30 -6.96 17.68 -1.38
C GLY A 30 -5.98 16.55 -1.10
N LEU A 31 -6.41 15.29 -1.13
CA LEU A 31 -5.50 14.14 -1.11
C LEU A 31 -4.74 14.09 -2.44
N LYS A 32 -3.49 13.65 -2.41
CA LYS A 32 -2.61 13.62 -3.58
C LYS A 32 -2.27 12.22 -4.05
N ARG A 33 -2.42 11.22 -3.18
CA ARG A 33 -2.00 9.84 -3.43
C ARG A 33 -3.16 8.87 -3.19
N LEU A 34 -3.22 7.84 -4.01
CA LEU A 34 -4.22 6.79 -3.91
C LEU A 34 -3.56 5.41 -4.01
N HIS A 35 -3.73 4.61 -2.96
CA HIS A 35 -3.33 3.21 -2.93
C HIS A 35 -4.44 2.34 -3.49
N VAL A 36 -4.17 1.62 -4.58
CA VAL A 36 -5.14 0.77 -5.27
C VAL A 36 -4.66 -0.68 -5.32
N VAL A 37 -5.44 -1.58 -4.75
CA VAL A 37 -5.14 -3.02 -4.77
C VAL A 37 -6.20 -3.78 -5.55
N ASP A 38 -5.79 -4.47 -6.61
CA ASP A 38 -6.60 -5.43 -7.34
C ASP A 38 -6.72 -6.73 -6.53
N LEU A 39 -7.75 -6.81 -5.68
CA LEU A 39 -7.98 -7.98 -4.83
C LEU A 39 -8.33 -9.23 -5.64
N ASP A 40 -9.03 -9.09 -6.76
CA ASP A 40 -9.33 -10.20 -7.66
C ASP A 40 -8.04 -10.68 -8.33
N GLY A 41 -7.16 -9.75 -8.72
CA GLY A 41 -5.84 -10.04 -9.24
C GLY A 41 -4.94 -10.72 -8.21
N ALA A 42 -4.92 -10.25 -6.98
CA ALA A 42 -4.17 -10.88 -5.89
C ALA A 42 -4.60 -12.34 -5.67
N LYS A 43 -5.92 -12.61 -5.69
CA LYS A 43 -6.48 -13.95 -5.56
C LYS A 43 -6.18 -14.84 -6.76
N LYS A 44 -6.31 -14.30 -7.96
CA LYS A 44 -6.10 -15.04 -9.22
C LYS A 44 -4.61 -15.24 -9.55
N GLY A 45 -3.76 -14.35 -9.06
CA GLY A 45 -2.33 -14.31 -9.35
C GLY A 45 -1.99 -13.70 -10.72
N SER A 46 -2.86 -12.85 -11.24
CA SER A 46 -2.66 -12.01 -12.42
C SER A 46 -3.57 -10.80 -12.34
N VAL A 47 -3.13 -9.64 -12.77
CA VAL A 47 -3.96 -8.41 -12.75
C VAL A 47 -5.23 -8.60 -13.58
N VAL A 48 -6.37 -8.17 -13.03
CA VAL A 48 -7.71 -8.36 -13.62
C VAL A 48 -8.38 -7.02 -13.93
N ASN A 49 -8.31 -6.07 -12.99
CA ASN A 49 -9.12 -4.85 -13.02
C ASN A 49 -8.38 -3.69 -13.74
N TRP A 50 -7.91 -3.93 -14.97
CA TRP A 50 -7.18 -2.94 -15.77
C TRP A 50 -8.00 -1.68 -16.06
N GLU A 51 -9.27 -1.85 -16.46
CA GLU A 51 -10.17 -0.74 -16.78
C GLU A 51 -10.35 0.19 -15.58
N VAL A 52 -10.39 -0.36 -14.36
CA VAL A 52 -10.53 0.45 -13.14
C VAL A 52 -9.29 1.33 -12.93
N LEU A 53 -8.08 0.81 -13.17
CA LEU A 53 -6.86 1.62 -13.09
C LEU A 53 -6.88 2.73 -14.14
N GLU A 54 -7.15 2.38 -15.40
CA GLU A 54 -7.17 3.29 -16.53
C GLU A 54 -8.23 4.41 -16.33
N ASP A 55 -9.41 4.06 -15.83
CA ASP A 55 -10.49 5.01 -15.54
C ASP A 55 -10.13 5.98 -14.40
N ILE A 56 -9.50 5.49 -13.31
CA ILE A 56 -9.07 6.35 -12.20
C ILE A 56 -7.98 7.32 -12.67
N VAL A 57 -6.98 6.83 -13.42
CA VAL A 57 -5.91 7.67 -13.97
C VAL A 57 -6.47 8.73 -14.93
N ALA A 58 -7.40 8.35 -15.81
CA ALA A 58 -8.02 9.30 -16.73
C ALA A 58 -8.95 10.31 -16.04
N GLY A 59 -9.54 9.92 -14.91
CA GLY A 59 -10.55 10.69 -14.20
C GLY A 59 -10.05 11.60 -13.09
N THR A 60 -8.75 11.52 -12.70
CA THR A 60 -8.14 12.27 -11.59
C THR A 60 -6.69 12.64 -11.88
N SER A 61 -6.14 13.57 -11.11
CA SER A 61 -4.70 13.91 -11.11
C SER A 61 -3.93 13.25 -9.94
N LEU A 62 -4.54 12.29 -9.26
CA LEU A 62 -3.92 11.58 -8.13
C LEU A 62 -2.69 10.79 -8.56
N GLU A 63 -1.65 10.83 -7.75
CA GLU A 63 -0.53 9.88 -7.86
C GLU A 63 -0.99 8.51 -7.38
N ILE A 64 -1.10 7.55 -8.30
CA ILE A 64 -1.64 6.23 -8.02
C ILE A 64 -0.50 5.24 -7.87
N ASP A 65 -0.51 4.47 -6.79
CA ASP A 65 0.18 3.20 -6.73
C ASP A 65 -0.82 2.06 -6.96
N PHE A 66 -0.42 1.08 -7.77
CA PHE A 66 -1.29 -0.02 -8.14
C PHE A 66 -0.58 -1.36 -7.96
N GLY A 67 -1.27 -2.29 -7.30
CA GLY A 67 -0.80 -3.66 -7.10
C GLY A 67 -1.93 -4.68 -7.03
N GLY A 68 -1.55 -5.93 -6.75
CA GLY A 68 -2.47 -7.06 -6.72
C GLY A 68 -2.38 -7.92 -7.98
N GLY A 69 -1.72 -9.08 -7.86
CA GLY A 69 -1.57 -10.04 -8.96
C GLY A 69 -0.41 -9.78 -9.91
N VAL A 70 0.42 -8.77 -9.70
CA VAL A 70 1.59 -8.44 -10.54
C VAL A 70 2.63 -9.56 -10.42
N LYS A 71 2.87 -10.31 -11.50
CA LYS A 71 3.81 -11.43 -11.55
C LYS A 71 4.69 -11.46 -12.79
N GLN A 72 4.38 -10.67 -13.78
CA GLN A 72 5.08 -10.65 -15.06
C GLN A 72 5.53 -9.22 -15.39
N GLU A 73 6.62 -9.12 -16.12
CA GLU A 73 7.15 -7.84 -16.58
C GLU A 73 6.14 -7.07 -17.44
N ALA A 74 5.33 -7.77 -18.22
CA ALA A 74 4.27 -7.17 -19.01
C ALA A 74 3.22 -6.45 -18.13
N ASP A 75 2.94 -6.96 -16.92
CA ASP A 75 2.05 -6.28 -15.97
C ASP A 75 2.68 -4.97 -15.49
N VAL A 76 3.98 -4.99 -15.15
CA VAL A 76 4.74 -3.80 -14.73
C VAL A 76 4.70 -2.74 -15.81
N GLN A 77 5.03 -3.11 -17.05
CA GLN A 77 5.01 -2.19 -18.20
C GLN A 77 3.62 -1.58 -18.39
N ARG A 78 2.56 -2.40 -18.38
CA ARG A 78 1.20 -1.93 -18.59
C ARG A 78 0.72 -0.99 -17.48
N ILE A 79 1.05 -1.27 -16.20
CA ILE A 79 0.71 -0.38 -15.08
C ILE A 79 1.36 1.00 -15.28
N ILE A 80 2.64 1.03 -15.68
CA ILE A 80 3.37 2.26 -15.96
C ILE A 80 2.73 3.01 -17.15
N ASP A 81 2.45 2.30 -18.24
CA ASP A 81 1.86 2.86 -19.46
C ASP A 81 0.42 3.37 -19.24
N SER A 82 -0.32 2.77 -18.29
CA SER A 82 -1.64 3.25 -17.86
C SER A 82 -1.55 4.56 -17.06
N GLY A 83 -0.34 5.00 -16.67
CA GLY A 83 -0.11 6.27 -15.97
C GLY A 83 -0.04 6.17 -14.45
N ALA A 84 0.00 4.96 -13.86
CA ALA A 84 0.29 4.82 -12.45
C ALA A 84 1.68 5.35 -12.10
N ARG A 85 1.81 6.02 -10.97
CA ARG A 85 3.09 6.56 -10.51
C ARG A 85 4.00 5.45 -10.00
N TRP A 86 3.45 4.46 -9.30
CA TRP A 86 4.20 3.33 -8.76
C TRP A 86 3.51 2.00 -9.03
N VAL A 87 4.33 0.98 -9.21
CA VAL A 87 3.91 -0.43 -9.21
C VAL A 87 4.13 -0.99 -7.82
N THR A 88 3.07 -1.44 -7.17
CA THR A 88 3.14 -2.05 -5.83
C THR A 88 3.52 -3.51 -5.94
N ILE A 89 4.62 -3.88 -5.29
CA ILE A 89 5.17 -5.24 -5.25
C ILE A 89 5.30 -5.72 -3.80
N GLY A 90 4.58 -6.80 -3.44
CA GLY A 90 4.68 -7.47 -2.15
C GLY A 90 5.28 -8.87 -2.27
N SER A 91 4.45 -9.92 -2.28
CA SER A 91 4.89 -11.34 -2.26
C SER A 91 5.90 -11.70 -3.35
N MET A 92 5.87 -11.03 -4.50
CA MET A 92 6.82 -11.22 -5.59
C MET A 92 8.25 -10.87 -5.17
N ALA A 93 8.41 -9.79 -4.40
CA ALA A 93 9.71 -9.38 -3.85
C ALA A 93 10.32 -10.40 -2.88
N VAL A 94 9.51 -11.25 -2.28
CA VAL A 94 9.98 -12.34 -1.41
C VAL A 94 10.29 -13.60 -2.20
N ARG A 95 9.39 -13.97 -3.13
CA ARG A 95 9.42 -15.27 -3.81
C ARG A 95 10.31 -15.31 -5.06
N GLN A 96 10.51 -14.18 -5.70
CA GLN A 96 11.25 -14.05 -6.97
C GLN A 96 12.16 -12.81 -6.95
N GLN A 97 13.07 -12.79 -5.99
CA GLN A 97 13.94 -11.65 -5.69
C GLN A 97 14.77 -11.19 -6.91
N ASP A 98 15.32 -12.14 -7.66
CA ASP A 98 16.16 -11.84 -8.84
C ASP A 98 15.33 -11.21 -9.97
N VAL A 99 14.08 -11.69 -10.16
CA VAL A 99 13.17 -11.10 -11.15
C VAL A 99 12.79 -9.69 -10.74
N PHE A 100 12.46 -9.46 -9.47
CA PHE A 100 12.13 -8.11 -9.02
C PHE A 100 13.36 -7.17 -9.08
N ALA A 101 14.54 -7.67 -8.78
CA ALA A 101 15.79 -6.91 -8.92
C ALA A 101 16.01 -6.48 -10.39
N SER A 102 15.78 -7.37 -11.37
CA SER A 102 15.89 -7.02 -12.78
C SER A 102 14.85 -5.95 -13.23
N TRP A 103 13.67 -5.93 -12.63
CA TRP A 103 12.69 -4.88 -12.90
C TRP A 103 13.13 -3.52 -12.32
N ILE A 104 13.72 -3.53 -11.09
CA ILE A 104 14.31 -2.33 -10.50
C ILE A 104 15.41 -1.75 -11.40
N GLU A 105 16.29 -2.59 -11.94
CA GLU A 105 17.34 -2.18 -12.87
C GLU A 105 16.77 -1.59 -14.16
N LYS A 106 15.73 -2.21 -14.71
CA LYS A 106 15.14 -1.82 -15.99
C LYS A 106 14.29 -0.55 -15.92
N TYR A 107 13.43 -0.45 -14.91
CA TYR A 107 12.42 0.63 -14.82
C TYR A 107 12.81 1.75 -13.86
N GLY A 108 13.84 1.53 -13.03
CA GLY A 108 14.25 2.43 -11.96
C GLY A 108 13.54 2.14 -10.64
N ALA A 109 14.28 2.27 -9.54
CA ALA A 109 13.77 1.99 -8.18
C ALA A 109 12.63 2.94 -7.75
N ASP A 110 12.58 4.15 -8.30
CA ASP A 110 11.56 5.16 -8.04
C ASP A 110 10.17 4.84 -8.65
N ARG A 111 10.08 3.78 -9.47
CA ARG A 111 8.85 3.27 -10.04
C ARG A 111 8.16 2.22 -9.19
N PHE A 112 8.77 1.79 -8.10
CA PHE A 112 8.22 0.73 -7.27
C PHE A 112 7.87 1.18 -5.86
N PHE A 113 6.76 0.65 -5.35
CA PHE A 113 6.32 0.77 -3.98
C PHE A 113 6.36 -0.61 -3.34
N LEU A 114 7.31 -0.84 -2.42
CA LEU A 114 7.52 -2.13 -1.79
C LEU A 114 6.48 -2.35 -0.70
N GLY A 115 5.72 -3.43 -0.80
CA GLY A 115 4.78 -3.86 0.23
C GLY A 115 5.45 -4.82 1.22
N ALA A 116 5.55 -4.42 2.48
CA ALA A 116 6.05 -5.20 3.60
C ALA A 116 4.91 -5.50 4.57
N ASP A 117 4.05 -6.45 4.20
CA ASP A 117 2.98 -6.91 5.09
C ASP A 117 3.57 -7.82 6.17
N VAL A 118 3.24 -7.58 7.44
CA VAL A 118 3.86 -8.30 8.56
C VAL A 118 2.85 -8.88 9.54
N ARG A 119 3.26 -9.97 10.16
CA ARG A 119 2.66 -10.52 11.37
C ARG A 119 3.71 -10.52 12.46
N GLY A 120 3.59 -9.59 13.41
CA GLY A 120 4.71 -9.21 14.27
C GLY A 120 5.82 -8.53 13.44
N GLU A 121 7.03 -9.08 13.46
CA GLU A 121 8.19 -8.56 12.70
C GLU A 121 8.51 -9.42 11.47
N LYS A 122 7.69 -10.44 11.15
CA LYS A 122 7.91 -11.37 10.06
C LYS A 122 7.07 -11.07 8.85
N ILE A 123 7.69 -11.13 7.67
CA ILE A 123 7.01 -10.86 6.39
C ILE A 123 5.96 -11.94 6.11
N ALA A 124 4.77 -11.50 5.74
CA ALA A 124 3.68 -12.33 5.27
C ALA A 124 3.51 -12.22 3.74
N VAL A 125 3.13 -13.31 3.11
CA VAL A 125 2.97 -13.42 1.65
C VAL A 125 1.70 -14.17 1.28
N GLY A 126 1.39 -14.19 -0.03
CA GLY A 126 0.26 -14.96 -0.55
C GLY A 126 -1.11 -14.45 -0.09
N GLY A 127 -1.29 -13.13 -0.01
CA GLY A 127 -2.52 -12.53 0.51
C GLY A 127 -2.69 -12.79 2.02
N TRP A 128 -1.56 -12.75 2.75
CA TRP A 128 -1.47 -12.91 4.20
C TRP A 128 -1.70 -14.33 4.73
N LEU A 129 -1.76 -15.32 3.84
CA LEU A 129 -2.01 -16.73 4.19
C LEU A 129 -0.78 -17.44 4.76
N GLU A 130 0.41 -16.94 4.47
CA GLU A 130 1.69 -17.52 4.86
C GLU A 130 2.55 -16.47 5.54
N THR A 131 3.12 -16.79 6.70
CA THR A 131 4.15 -15.98 7.37
C THR A 131 5.49 -16.66 7.17
N THR A 132 6.47 -15.89 6.68
CA THR A 132 7.84 -16.38 6.44
C THR A 132 8.73 -16.19 7.67
N ASP A 133 9.96 -16.73 7.64
CA ASP A 133 10.97 -16.44 8.67
C ASP A 133 11.73 -15.13 8.40
N LEU A 134 11.44 -14.46 7.27
CA LEU A 134 12.13 -13.25 6.86
C LEU A 134 11.73 -12.07 7.75
N ASP A 135 12.72 -11.43 8.32
CA ASP A 135 12.54 -10.25 9.15
C ASP A 135 12.24 -9.02 8.30
N VAL A 136 11.30 -8.17 8.75
CA VAL A 136 10.88 -6.98 8.01
C VAL A 136 12.00 -5.97 7.79
N HIS A 137 12.89 -5.81 8.78
CA HIS A 137 14.02 -4.92 8.67
C HIS A 137 15.04 -5.40 7.63
N GLU A 138 15.39 -6.69 7.66
CA GLU A 138 16.28 -7.32 6.68
C GLU A 138 15.69 -7.22 5.26
N PHE A 139 14.39 -7.49 5.12
CA PHE A 139 13.68 -7.40 3.84
C PHE A 139 13.72 -5.99 3.25
N ILE A 140 13.39 -4.98 4.03
CA ILE A 140 13.39 -3.58 3.58
C ILE A 140 14.82 -3.14 3.26
N MET A 141 15.79 -3.46 4.11
CA MET A 141 17.20 -3.11 3.91
C MET A 141 17.78 -3.72 2.63
N GLN A 142 17.40 -4.94 2.27
CA GLN A 142 17.82 -5.60 1.03
C GLN A 142 17.45 -4.76 -0.21
N TYR A 143 16.22 -4.21 -0.26
CA TYR A 143 15.75 -3.41 -1.39
C TYR A 143 16.17 -1.95 -1.31
N SER A 144 16.30 -1.38 -0.12
CA SER A 144 16.87 -0.04 0.07
C SER A 144 18.30 0.06 -0.48
N ARG A 145 19.11 -0.99 -0.32
CA ARG A 145 20.47 -1.08 -0.93
C ARG A 145 20.45 -1.10 -2.46
N LYS A 146 19.32 -1.45 -3.07
CA LYS A 146 19.09 -1.41 -4.52
C LYS A 146 18.49 -0.07 -4.98
N GLY A 147 18.43 0.94 -4.09
CA GLY A 147 17.94 2.28 -4.36
C GLY A 147 16.43 2.48 -4.15
N LEU A 148 15.71 1.44 -3.70
CA LEU A 148 14.28 1.55 -3.45
C LEU A 148 14.03 2.37 -2.18
N LYS A 149 13.17 3.39 -2.29
CA LYS A 149 12.86 4.32 -1.18
C LYS A 149 11.43 4.18 -0.68
N TYR A 150 10.48 3.98 -1.58
CA TYR A 150 9.06 3.93 -1.22
C TYR A 150 8.68 2.56 -0.68
N VAL A 151 8.28 2.52 0.59
CA VAL A 151 7.91 1.28 1.30
C VAL A 151 6.63 1.53 2.08
N PHE A 152 5.64 0.66 1.99
CA PHE A 152 4.60 0.61 3.02
C PHE A 152 4.74 -0.66 3.84
N CYS A 153 4.40 -0.54 5.12
CA CYS A 153 4.37 -1.68 6.03
C CYS A 153 2.96 -1.80 6.61
N THR A 154 2.32 -2.96 6.37
CA THR A 154 1.01 -3.29 6.95
C THR A 154 1.18 -4.22 8.13
N ASP A 155 0.81 -3.77 9.33
CA ASP A 155 0.58 -4.72 10.43
C ASP A 155 -0.78 -5.41 10.21
N ILE A 156 -0.73 -6.66 9.75
CA ILE A 156 -1.93 -7.45 9.46
C ILE A 156 -2.80 -7.62 10.70
N SER A 157 -2.18 -7.71 11.89
CA SER A 157 -2.91 -7.89 13.14
C SER A 157 -3.77 -6.69 13.51
N LYS A 158 -3.51 -5.53 12.92
CA LYS A 158 -4.23 -4.26 13.13
C LYS A 158 -5.15 -3.90 11.96
N ASP A 159 -4.92 -4.50 10.77
CA ASP A 159 -5.66 -4.11 9.58
C ASP A 159 -7.17 -4.35 9.73
N GLY A 160 -7.93 -3.30 9.42
CA GLY A 160 -9.38 -3.31 9.49
C GLY A 160 -10.00 -3.38 10.88
N LYS A 161 -9.23 -3.32 11.98
CA LYS A 161 -9.75 -3.43 13.37
C LYS A 161 -10.12 -2.09 14.00
N LEU A 162 -9.54 -0.98 13.55
CA LEU A 162 -9.71 0.33 14.18
C LEU A 162 -9.24 0.33 15.66
N GLU A 163 -8.03 -0.20 15.89
CA GLU A 163 -7.42 -0.32 17.23
C GLU A 163 -6.11 0.48 17.36
N GLY A 164 -5.91 1.44 16.49
CA GLY A 164 -4.68 2.21 16.38
C GLY A 164 -3.57 1.49 15.61
N PRO A 165 -2.62 2.22 15.01
CA PRO A 165 -1.51 1.69 14.24
C PRO A 165 -0.39 1.14 15.14
N SER A 166 0.50 0.35 14.57
CA SER A 166 1.67 -0.21 15.26
C SER A 166 2.86 0.77 15.22
N THR A 167 2.72 1.93 15.86
CA THR A 167 3.71 3.02 15.82
C THR A 167 5.11 2.57 16.28
N SER A 168 5.21 1.66 17.25
CA SER A 168 6.50 1.09 17.71
C SER A 168 7.21 0.30 16.61
N LEU A 169 6.48 -0.47 15.82
CA LEU A 169 7.00 -1.21 14.67
C LEU A 169 7.59 -0.25 13.62
N TYR A 170 6.86 0.81 13.28
CA TYR A 170 7.34 1.79 12.29
C TYR A 170 8.57 2.56 12.78
N LYS A 171 8.63 2.93 14.06
CA LYS A 171 9.84 3.52 14.66
C LYS A 171 11.04 2.58 14.58
N MET A 172 10.86 1.29 14.84
CA MET A 172 11.90 0.28 14.75
C MET A 172 12.41 0.15 13.30
N ILE A 173 11.50 0.09 12.32
CA ILE A 173 11.87 0.02 10.90
C ILE A 173 12.66 1.26 10.49
N LEU A 174 12.21 2.46 10.85
CA LEU A 174 12.86 3.73 10.51
C LEU A 174 14.23 3.89 11.17
N ALA A 175 14.39 3.44 12.41
CA ALA A 175 15.68 3.50 13.11
C ALA A 175 16.76 2.70 12.40
N GLY A 176 16.39 1.61 11.74
CA GLY A 176 17.32 0.76 11.01
C GLY A 176 17.45 1.02 9.51
N ASN A 177 16.50 1.80 8.92
CA ASN A 177 16.42 2.07 7.48
C ASN A 177 16.22 3.56 7.21
N GLY A 178 17.12 4.40 7.67
CA GLY A 178 16.98 5.86 7.66
C GLY A 178 16.89 6.55 6.27
N ASN A 179 16.87 5.80 5.17
CA ASN A 179 16.79 6.37 3.81
C ASN A 179 15.56 5.86 3.02
N ILE A 180 14.47 5.57 3.71
CA ILE A 180 13.21 5.15 3.10
C ILE A 180 12.07 6.12 3.42
N ASP A 181 11.14 6.22 2.50
CA ASP A 181 9.87 6.90 2.67
C ASP A 181 8.83 5.87 3.15
N LEU A 182 8.79 5.63 4.47
CA LEU A 182 7.91 4.62 5.05
C LEU A 182 6.48 5.13 5.16
N VAL A 183 5.54 4.37 4.60
CA VAL A 183 4.10 4.60 4.71
C VAL A 183 3.51 3.55 5.65
N ALA A 184 2.88 3.99 6.73
CA ALA A 184 2.22 3.12 7.69
C ALA A 184 0.90 2.58 7.12
N SER A 185 0.57 1.33 7.40
CA SER A 185 -0.67 0.68 6.98
C SER A 185 -1.22 -0.25 8.06
N GLY A 186 -2.54 -0.25 8.22
CA GLY A 186 -3.25 -1.04 9.22
C GLY A 186 -3.49 -0.28 10.54
N GLY A 187 -4.72 -0.36 11.03
CA GLY A 187 -5.12 0.12 12.35
C GLY A 187 -5.48 1.59 12.48
N VAL A 188 -5.09 2.46 11.57
CA VAL A 188 -5.39 3.91 11.65
C VAL A 188 -6.89 4.14 11.88
N THR A 189 -7.23 4.88 12.94
CA THR A 189 -8.59 5.03 13.45
C THR A 189 -9.00 6.48 13.63
N THR A 190 -8.09 7.31 14.13
CA THR A 190 -8.34 8.71 14.49
C THR A 190 -7.31 9.65 13.87
N MET A 191 -7.55 10.95 13.97
CA MET A 191 -6.58 11.97 13.54
C MET A 191 -5.34 11.96 14.43
N GLU A 192 -5.48 11.62 15.70
CA GLU A 192 -4.37 11.49 16.66
C GLU A 192 -3.38 10.41 16.19
N ASP A 193 -3.86 9.29 15.65
CA ASP A 193 -3.01 8.25 15.08
C ASP A 193 -2.14 8.80 13.94
N LEU A 194 -2.70 9.66 13.09
CA LEU A 194 -1.95 10.29 11.99
C LEU A 194 -0.88 11.26 12.51
N TYR A 195 -1.18 12.01 13.57
CA TYR A 195 -0.17 12.86 14.20
C TYR A 195 0.94 12.03 14.85
N GLU A 196 0.61 10.94 15.53
CA GLU A 196 1.61 10.02 16.09
C GLU A 196 2.51 9.40 15.03
N LEU A 197 1.95 8.98 13.90
CA LEU A 197 2.71 8.40 12.78
C LEU A 197 3.64 9.45 12.14
N ARG A 198 3.17 10.68 11.95
CA ARG A 198 4.00 11.79 11.48
C ARG A 198 5.16 12.06 12.45
N ASP A 199 4.88 12.13 13.75
CA ASP A 199 5.89 12.40 14.79
C ASP A 199 6.85 11.21 14.98
N ALA A 200 6.43 9.99 14.60
CA ALA A 200 7.28 8.82 14.48
C ALA A 200 8.23 8.84 13.27
N GLY A 201 8.03 9.79 12.33
CA GLY A 201 8.84 9.93 11.12
C GLY A 201 8.30 9.18 9.91
N CYS A 202 7.07 8.67 9.95
CA CYS A 202 6.44 8.09 8.78
C CYS A 202 6.21 9.15 7.69
N HIS A 203 6.51 8.79 6.44
CA HIS A 203 6.28 9.64 5.28
C HIS A 203 4.79 9.83 4.97
N GLY A 204 3.97 8.86 5.35
CA GLY A 204 2.52 8.88 5.15
C GLY A 204 1.83 7.72 5.84
N ALA A 205 0.52 7.63 5.61
CA ALA A 205 -0.30 6.51 6.09
C ALA A 205 -1.35 6.12 5.05
N ILE A 206 -1.58 4.82 4.88
CA ILE A 206 -2.72 4.29 4.11
C ILE A 206 -3.93 4.27 5.05
N VAL A 207 -4.95 5.04 4.71
CA VAL A 207 -6.18 5.16 5.48
C VAL A 207 -7.35 4.66 4.64
N GLY A 208 -7.96 3.58 5.07
CA GLY A 208 -9.12 2.98 4.39
C GLY A 208 -10.35 3.01 5.28
N LYS A 209 -10.51 2.01 6.15
CA LYS A 209 -11.71 1.79 6.96
C LYS A 209 -12.15 3.03 7.75
N ALA A 210 -11.22 3.77 8.33
CA ALA A 210 -11.53 4.95 9.13
C ALA A 210 -12.26 6.04 8.33
N ILE A 211 -11.94 6.18 7.03
CA ILE A 211 -12.67 7.10 6.13
C ILE A 211 -14.06 6.56 5.83
N TYR A 212 -14.17 5.30 5.42
CA TYR A 212 -15.46 4.69 5.03
C TYR A 212 -16.45 4.56 6.18
N GLU A 213 -15.97 4.44 7.41
CA GLU A 213 -16.78 4.39 8.62
C GLU A 213 -16.92 5.75 9.31
N ASN A 214 -16.52 6.84 8.64
CA ASN A 214 -16.61 8.23 9.11
C ASN A 214 -15.92 8.47 10.48
N ARG A 215 -14.84 7.72 10.77
CA ARG A 215 -13.99 7.96 11.94
C ARG A 215 -13.02 9.12 11.70
N ILE A 216 -12.58 9.27 10.45
CA ILE A 216 -11.76 10.38 9.97
C ILE A 216 -12.52 11.03 8.81
N SER A 217 -12.79 12.31 8.90
CA SER A 217 -13.46 13.04 7.81
C SER A 217 -12.45 13.48 6.74
N LEU A 218 -12.91 13.58 5.49
CA LEU A 218 -12.10 14.14 4.42
C LEU A 218 -11.70 15.60 4.68
N ALA A 219 -12.55 16.37 5.41
CA ALA A 219 -12.24 17.74 5.79
C ALA A 219 -11.07 17.83 6.78
N ASP A 220 -10.95 16.86 7.69
CA ASP A 220 -9.82 16.80 8.63
C ASP A 220 -8.54 16.36 7.93
N LEU A 221 -8.62 15.42 7.00
CA LEU A 221 -7.48 15.03 6.16
C LEU A 221 -6.98 16.19 5.29
N LYS A 222 -7.89 17.01 4.76
CA LYS A 222 -7.51 18.23 4.02
C LYS A 222 -6.69 19.20 4.87
N LYS A 223 -7.10 19.42 6.13
CA LYS A 223 -6.36 20.28 7.07
C LYS A 223 -5.02 19.66 7.49
N PHE A 224 -4.96 18.34 7.61
CA PHE A 224 -3.74 17.62 7.96
C PHE A 224 -2.66 17.72 6.87
N ASN A 225 -3.08 17.77 5.59
CA ASN A 225 -2.19 17.83 4.42
C ASN A 225 -1.88 19.25 3.94
N SER A 226 -2.50 20.30 4.54
CA SER A 226 -2.26 21.70 4.20
C SER A 226 -1.15 22.30 5.06
#